data_02a6f11dd466163a0a0b534587c91ccf
#
_entry.id   02a6f11dd466163a0a0b534587c91ccf
#
_cell.length_a   1.000
_cell.length_b   1.000
_cell.length_c   1.000
_cell.angle_alpha   90.00
_cell.angle_beta   90.00
_cell.angle_gamma   90.00
#
_symmetry.space_group_name_H-M   'P 1'
#
loop_
_entity.id
_entity.type
_entity.pdbx_description
1 polymer ?
#
loop_
_entity_poly.entity_id
_entity_poly.type
_entity_poly.pdbx_seq_one_letter_code
_entity_poly.pdbx_strand_id
1 'polypeptide(L)'
;MKIRIILRKMSYENSKHRRILKSCLITWFSNPKELHLTNPNMTYPFKFNQWMNLSYKGQNTETWVAFLGDWVVGMISLKQISEEKRGHLFHLYVDKQNRSQGFEQKLIRKIEEKMKEHNLNILTLNVVPENSKALALYKKRGFNIIDSNKKKITMSKNV
;
A
#
# COMPACT_ATOMS: atom_id res chain seq x y z
N MET A 1 -18.45 22.92 -2.22
CA MET A 1 -18.88 21.51 -2.11
C MET A 1 -17.69 20.64 -1.75
N LYS A 2 -17.76 19.94 -0.62
CA LYS A 2 -16.68 19.02 -0.23
C LYS A 2 -16.83 17.71 -1.01
N ILE A 3 -15.83 17.35 -1.79
CA ILE A 3 -15.78 16.04 -2.43
C ILE A 3 -15.40 15.02 -1.36
N ARG A 4 -16.21 13.98 -1.24
CA ARG A 4 -16.08 13.01 -0.16
C ARG A 4 -15.04 11.95 -0.50
N ILE A 5 -14.12 11.70 0.43
CA ILE A 5 -13.16 10.60 0.33
C ILE A 5 -13.80 9.36 0.94
N ILE A 6 -13.86 8.28 0.18
CA ILE A 6 -14.40 7.00 0.63
C ILE A 6 -13.33 5.94 0.49
N LEU A 7 -13.12 5.15 1.54
CA LEU A 7 -12.23 3.99 1.50
C LEU A 7 -13.08 2.73 1.35
N ARG A 8 -12.77 1.92 0.35
CA ARG A 8 -13.49 0.66 0.08
C ARG A 8 -12.51 -0.50 0.01
N LYS A 9 -12.91 -1.62 0.60
CA LYS A 9 -12.17 -2.87 0.44
C LYS A 9 -12.45 -3.41 -0.96
N MET A 10 -11.39 -3.71 -1.70
CA MET A 10 -11.50 -4.29 -3.03
C MET A 10 -10.63 -5.54 -3.11
N SER A 11 -11.12 -6.55 -3.83
CA SER A 11 -10.44 -7.84 -3.96
C SER A 11 -10.04 -8.10 -5.40
N TYR A 12 -8.80 -8.52 -5.60
CA TYR A 12 -8.35 -8.97 -6.93
C TYR A 12 -9.05 -10.25 -7.40
N GLU A 13 -9.70 -10.99 -6.49
CA GLU A 13 -10.48 -12.17 -6.83
C GLU A 13 -11.85 -11.82 -7.44
N ASN A 14 -12.36 -10.63 -7.14
CA ASN A 14 -13.60 -10.13 -7.74
C ASN A 14 -13.27 -9.56 -9.12
N SER A 15 -13.91 -10.09 -10.16
CA SER A 15 -13.59 -9.72 -11.55
C SER A 15 -13.78 -8.24 -11.85
N LYS A 16 -14.83 -7.62 -11.28
CA LYS A 16 -15.09 -6.18 -11.45
C LYS A 16 -14.04 -5.34 -10.75
N HIS A 17 -13.70 -5.68 -9.50
CA HIS A 17 -12.66 -5.00 -8.75
C HIS A 17 -11.30 -5.15 -9.45
N ARG A 18 -10.98 -6.35 -9.89
CA ARG A 18 -9.71 -6.63 -10.58
C ARG A 18 -9.57 -5.79 -11.85
N ARG A 19 -10.64 -5.62 -12.61
CA ARG A 19 -10.63 -4.80 -13.83
C ARG A 19 -10.32 -3.33 -13.50
N ILE A 20 -10.96 -2.79 -12.46
CA ILE A 20 -10.76 -1.41 -12.02
C ILE A 20 -9.32 -1.22 -11.55
N LEU A 21 -8.84 -2.10 -10.67
CA LEU A 21 -7.49 -2.02 -10.14
C LEU A 21 -6.43 -2.18 -11.23
N LYS A 22 -6.61 -3.14 -12.11
CA LYS A 22 -5.68 -3.36 -13.24
C LYS A 22 -5.54 -2.10 -14.09
N SER A 23 -6.64 -1.45 -14.40
CA SER A 23 -6.64 -0.20 -15.19
C SER A 23 -5.85 0.90 -14.49
N CYS A 24 -6.05 1.08 -13.20
CA CYS A 24 -5.31 2.06 -12.40
C CYS A 24 -3.82 1.75 -12.37
N LEU A 25 -3.47 0.49 -12.11
CA LEU A 25 -2.08 0.06 -11.99
C LEU A 25 -1.30 0.27 -13.30
N ILE A 26 -1.91 -0.07 -14.43
CA ILE A 26 -1.29 0.12 -15.75
C ILE A 26 -0.97 1.61 -15.97
N THR A 27 -1.90 2.49 -15.61
CA THR A 27 -1.71 3.94 -15.75
C THR A 27 -0.63 4.46 -14.79
N TRP A 28 -0.75 4.13 -13.50
CA TRP A 28 0.18 4.63 -12.48
C TRP A 28 1.61 4.15 -12.71
N PHE A 29 1.78 2.89 -13.09
CA PHE A 29 3.10 2.26 -13.20
C PHE A 29 3.63 2.21 -14.63
N SER A 30 3.05 3.03 -15.52
CA SER A 30 3.69 3.35 -16.79
C SER A 30 4.96 4.19 -16.58
N ASN A 31 5.12 4.77 -15.40
CA ASN A 31 6.32 5.50 -14.99
C ASN A 31 7.25 4.54 -14.22
N PRO A 32 8.49 4.29 -14.71
CA PRO A 32 9.43 3.35 -14.07
C PRO A 32 9.77 3.70 -12.63
N LYS A 33 9.89 4.99 -12.32
CA LYS A 33 10.22 5.44 -10.95
C LYS A 33 9.09 5.13 -9.98
N GLU A 34 7.85 5.38 -10.38
CA GLU A 34 6.69 5.09 -9.54
C GLU A 34 6.57 3.58 -9.26
N LEU A 35 6.83 2.76 -10.26
CA LEU A 35 6.85 1.30 -10.08
C LEU A 35 7.95 0.89 -9.10
N HIS A 36 9.17 1.38 -9.28
CA HIS A 36 10.29 1.05 -8.41
C HIS A 36 10.04 1.44 -6.95
N LEU A 37 9.50 2.63 -6.72
CA LEU A 37 9.22 3.11 -5.37
C LEU A 37 8.13 2.30 -4.68
N THR A 38 7.17 1.76 -5.44
CA THR A 38 6.04 1.03 -4.89
C THR A 38 6.31 -0.47 -4.77
N ASN A 39 6.98 -1.05 -5.77
CA ASN A 39 7.30 -2.48 -5.77
C ASN A 39 8.69 -2.69 -6.40
N PRO A 40 9.76 -2.54 -5.59
CA PRO A 40 11.14 -2.65 -6.12
C PRO A 40 11.50 -4.05 -6.62
N ASN A 41 10.70 -5.07 -6.30
CA ASN A 41 10.91 -6.44 -6.77
C ASN A 41 10.41 -6.67 -8.19
N MET A 42 9.67 -5.71 -8.75
CA MET A 42 9.22 -5.78 -10.14
C MET A 42 10.16 -5.01 -11.05
N THR A 43 10.52 -5.65 -12.15
CA THR A 43 11.29 -5.01 -13.22
C THR A 43 10.31 -4.31 -14.17
N TYR A 44 10.59 -3.06 -14.53
CA TYR A 44 9.83 -2.35 -15.55
C TYR A 44 10.00 -3.05 -16.91
N PRO A 45 8.96 -3.15 -17.76
CA PRO A 45 7.65 -2.52 -17.62
C PRO A 45 6.71 -3.27 -16.68
N PHE A 46 5.69 -2.58 -16.20
CA PHE A 46 4.67 -3.17 -15.35
C PHE A 46 3.93 -4.31 -16.07
N LYS A 47 3.81 -5.45 -15.38
CA LYS A 47 3.04 -6.61 -15.86
C LYS A 47 2.08 -7.04 -14.78
N PHE A 48 0.80 -6.99 -15.06
CA PHE A 48 -0.24 -7.29 -14.07
C PHE A 48 -0.12 -8.71 -13.49
N ASN A 49 0.16 -9.71 -14.33
CA ASN A 49 0.30 -11.08 -13.85
C ASN A 49 1.47 -11.23 -12.88
N GLN A 50 2.57 -10.52 -13.12
CA GLN A 50 3.72 -10.53 -12.22
C GLN A 50 3.37 -9.84 -10.89
N TRP A 51 2.66 -8.73 -10.93
CA TRP A 51 2.15 -8.03 -9.76
C TRP A 51 1.32 -8.97 -8.89
N MET A 52 0.39 -9.69 -9.50
CA MET A 52 -0.44 -10.67 -8.81
C MET A 52 0.39 -11.81 -8.22
N ASN A 53 1.30 -12.37 -9.00
CA ASN A 53 2.12 -13.51 -8.59
C ASN A 53 3.06 -13.17 -7.43
N LEU A 54 3.62 -11.98 -7.42
CA LEU A 54 4.56 -11.55 -6.38
C LEU A 54 3.87 -11.23 -5.05
N SER A 55 2.64 -10.72 -5.06
CA SER A 55 2.08 -10.10 -3.87
C SER A 55 0.68 -10.55 -3.48
N TYR A 56 -0.10 -11.13 -4.37
CA TYR A 56 -1.53 -11.34 -4.13
C TYR A 56 -2.03 -12.78 -4.31
N LYS A 57 -1.13 -13.75 -4.40
CA LYS A 57 -1.53 -15.16 -4.50
C LYS A 57 -2.01 -15.77 -3.19
N GLY A 58 -1.63 -15.20 -2.07
CA GLY A 58 -2.04 -15.70 -0.76
C GLY A 58 -3.42 -15.20 -0.35
N GLN A 59 -4.06 -15.93 0.55
CA GLN A 59 -5.39 -15.57 1.06
C GLN A 59 -5.35 -14.58 2.22
N ASN A 60 -4.16 -14.20 2.67
CA ASN A 60 -3.97 -13.39 3.86
C ASN A 60 -3.78 -11.90 3.56
N THR A 61 -4.18 -11.45 2.38
CA THR A 61 -4.04 -10.07 1.98
C THR A 61 -5.40 -9.39 1.85
N GLU A 62 -5.45 -8.12 2.18
CA GLU A 62 -6.60 -7.27 1.89
C GLU A 62 -6.13 -5.95 1.33
N THR A 63 -6.89 -5.39 0.40
CA THR A 63 -6.56 -4.13 -0.26
C THR A 63 -7.67 -3.13 -0.03
N TRP A 64 -7.28 -1.93 0.42
CA TRP A 64 -8.18 -0.80 0.61
C TRP A 64 -7.87 0.26 -0.42
N VAL A 65 -8.92 0.81 -1.01
CA VAL A 65 -8.82 1.73 -2.14
C VAL A 65 -9.52 3.04 -1.78
N ALA A 66 -8.83 4.15 -2.04
CA ALA A 66 -9.37 5.48 -1.80
C ALA A 66 -10.04 6.00 -3.06
N PHE A 67 -11.29 6.44 -2.90
CA PHE A 67 -12.09 7.04 -3.96
C PHE A 67 -12.33 8.52 -3.66
N LEU A 68 -12.18 9.34 -4.68
CA LEU A 68 -12.59 10.73 -4.65
C LEU A 68 -13.76 10.85 -5.63
N GLY A 69 -14.99 10.84 -5.11
CA GLY A 69 -16.16 10.61 -5.95
C GLY A 69 -16.08 9.22 -6.58
N ASP A 70 -16.13 9.15 -7.90
CA ASP A 70 -16.04 7.89 -8.64
C ASP A 70 -14.63 7.54 -9.09
N TRP A 71 -13.63 8.36 -8.73
CA TRP A 71 -12.25 8.19 -9.17
C TRP A 71 -11.43 7.49 -8.11
N VAL A 72 -10.71 6.45 -8.52
CA VAL A 72 -9.71 5.82 -7.67
C VAL A 72 -8.48 6.71 -7.62
N VAL A 73 -8.08 7.11 -6.40
CA VAL A 73 -6.93 8.01 -6.21
C VAL A 73 -5.79 7.38 -5.42
N GLY A 74 -5.99 6.22 -4.83
CA GLY A 74 -4.92 5.57 -4.07
C GLY A 74 -5.31 4.19 -3.59
N MET A 75 -4.33 3.49 -3.04
CA MET A 75 -4.51 2.14 -2.51
C MET A 75 -3.49 1.84 -1.42
N ILE A 76 -3.78 0.82 -0.64
CA ILE A 76 -2.88 0.25 0.35
C ILE A 76 -3.26 -1.21 0.57
N SER A 77 -2.29 -2.05 0.87
CA SER A 77 -2.55 -3.47 1.16
C SER A 77 -1.96 -3.89 2.50
N LEU A 78 -2.60 -4.85 3.12
CA LEU A 78 -2.18 -5.46 4.38
C LEU A 78 -2.07 -6.97 4.18
N LYS A 79 -0.92 -7.53 4.58
CA LYS A 79 -0.74 -8.97 4.68
C LYS A 79 -0.78 -9.35 6.16
N GLN A 80 -1.62 -10.31 6.52
CA GLN A 80 -1.73 -10.81 7.89
C GLN A 80 -0.77 -11.97 8.09
N ILE A 81 0.05 -11.89 9.12
CA ILE A 81 0.95 -12.95 9.55
C ILE A 81 0.55 -13.30 10.98
N SER A 82 -0.55 -14.06 11.09
CA SER A 82 -1.26 -14.28 12.34
C SER A 82 -0.43 -14.99 13.39
N GLU A 83 0.40 -15.95 13.00
CA GLU A 83 1.28 -16.70 13.90
C GLU A 83 2.31 -15.79 14.60
N GLU A 84 2.62 -14.65 14.04
CA GLU A 84 3.52 -13.64 14.63
C GLU A 84 2.75 -12.47 15.25
N LYS A 85 1.44 -12.46 15.18
CA LYS A 85 0.59 -11.32 15.52
C LYS A 85 1.03 -10.05 14.81
N ARG A 86 1.48 -10.20 13.57
CA ARG A 86 2.08 -9.14 12.76
C ARG A 86 1.26 -8.90 11.49
N GLY A 87 1.16 -7.64 11.11
CA GLY A 87 0.70 -7.25 9.79
C GLY A 87 1.85 -6.64 9.01
N HIS A 88 1.81 -6.78 7.70
CA HIS A 88 2.77 -6.14 6.81
C HIS A 88 2.03 -5.24 5.84
N LEU A 89 2.32 -3.95 5.94
CA LEU A 89 1.77 -2.91 5.07
C LEU A 89 2.61 -2.87 3.79
N PHE A 90 1.94 -2.89 2.64
CA PHE A 90 2.64 -2.82 1.37
C PHE A 90 1.79 -2.15 0.30
N HIS A 91 2.43 -1.74 -0.79
CA HIS A 91 1.79 -1.11 -1.94
C HIS A 91 0.94 0.11 -1.59
N LEU A 92 1.46 0.97 -0.69
CA LEU A 92 0.85 2.27 -0.47
C LEU A 92 1.17 3.16 -1.68
N TYR A 93 0.14 3.59 -2.37
CA TYR A 93 0.28 4.47 -3.53
C TYR A 93 -0.87 5.47 -3.57
N VAL A 94 -0.55 6.72 -3.84
CA VAL A 94 -1.54 7.76 -4.10
C VAL A 94 -1.19 8.42 -5.44
N ASP A 95 -2.20 8.58 -6.29
CA ASP A 95 -2.05 9.21 -7.59
C ASP A 95 -1.35 10.56 -7.42
N LYS A 96 -0.38 10.82 -8.28
CA LYS A 96 0.50 12.00 -8.22
C LYS A 96 -0.28 13.31 -8.07
N GLN A 97 -1.41 13.43 -8.76
CA GLN A 97 -2.23 14.65 -8.73
C GLN A 97 -2.95 14.85 -7.39
N ASN A 98 -3.04 13.81 -6.57
CA ASN A 98 -3.80 13.82 -5.32
C ASN A 98 -2.92 13.70 -4.07
N ARG A 99 -1.61 13.85 -4.22
CA ARG A 99 -0.66 13.80 -3.11
C ARG A 99 -0.73 15.07 -2.27
N SER A 100 -0.25 14.97 -1.03
CA SER A 100 -0.22 16.06 -0.05
C SER A 100 -1.60 16.57 0.34
N GLN A 101 -2.61 15.71 0.25
CA GLN A 101 -3.99 16.02 0.63
C GLN A 101 -4.52 15.13 1.74
N GLY A 102 -3.64 14.34 2.37
CA GLY A 102 -4.01 13.49 3.50
C GLY A 102 -4.52 12.09 3.12
N PHE A 103 -4.46 11.69 1.87
CA PHE A 103 -4.93 10.35 1.46
C PHE A 103 -4.06 9.25 2.05
N GLU A 104 -2.73 9.44 2.06
CA GLU A 104 -1.80 8.45 2.62
C GLU A 104 -2.11 8.18 4.09
N GLN A 105 -2.33 9.24 4.87
CA GLN A 105 -2.65 9.11 6.28
C GLN A 105 -3.96 8.36 6.52
N LYS A 106 -4.96 8.63 5.69
CA LYS A 106 -6.26 7.94 5.79
C LYS A 106 -6.12 6.45 5.49
N LEU A 107 -5.34 6.11 4.47
CA LEU A 107 -5.07 4.72 4.11
C LEU A 107 -4.30 3.99 5.21
N ILE A 108 -3.28 4.62 5.78
CA ILE A 108 -2.51 4.03 6.89
C ILE A 108 -3.41 3.81 8.12
N ARG A 109 -4.26 4.79 8.47
CA ARG A 109 -5.21 4.64 9.58
C ARG A 109 -6.15 3.45 9.37
N LYS A 110 -6.60 3.24 8.13
CA LYS A 110 -7.46 2.09 7.82
C LYS A 110 -6.74 0.79 8.11
N ILE A 111 -5.46 0.69 7.76
CA ILE A 111 -4.65 -0.50 8.05
C ILE A 111 -4.49 -0.68 9.56
N GLU A 112 -4.21 0.39 10.31
CA GLU A 112 -4.10 0.31 11.78
C GLU A 112 -5.41 -0.15 12.42
N GLU A 113 -6.54 0.33 11.92
CA GLU A 113 -7.87 -0.10 12.34
C GLU A 113 -8.08 -1.59 12.09
N LYS A 114 -7.69 -2.07 10.90
CA LYS A 114 -7.81 -3.49 10.55
C LYS A 114 -6.85 -4.37 11.37
N MET A 115 -5.68 -3.87 11.69
CA MET A 115 -4.77 -4.55 12.60
C MET A 115 -5.44 -4.86 13.94
N LYS A 116 -6.13 -3.88 14.51
CA LYS A 116 -6.86 -4.07 15.78
C LYS A 116 -7.99 -5.07 15.65
N GLU A 117 -8.76 -5.00 14.57
CA GLU A 117 -9.85 -5.93 14.31
C GLU A 117 -9.36 -7.38 14.19
N HIS A 118 -8.18 -7.57 13.62
CA HIS A 118 -7.58 -8.90 13.43
C HIS A 118 -6.70 -9.33 14.61
N ASN A 119 -6.65 -8.56 15.69
CA ASN A 119 -5.82 -8.83 16.86
C ASN A 119 -4.32 -8.95 16.52
N LEU A 120 -3.87 -8.11 15.59
CA LEU A 120 -2.47 -7.98 15.21
C LEU A 120 -1.89 -6.75 15.90
N ASN A 121 -0.68 -6.85 16.43
CA ASN A 121 -0.14 -5.78 17.27
C ASN A 121 1.20 -5.20 16.78
N ILE A 122 1.82 -5.79 15.78
CA ILE A 122 3.05 -5.27 15.18
C ILE A 122 2.81 -5.05 13.70
N LEU A 123 2.98 -3.81 13.24
CA LEU A 123 2.84 -3.46 11.84
C LEU A 123 4.20 -3.15 11.26
N THR A 124 4.59 -3.89 10.20
CA THR A 124 5.87 -3.69 9.52
C THR A 124 5.66 -3.21 8.09
N LEU A 125 6.68 -2.59 7.53
CA LEU A 125 6.73 -2.21 6.13
C LEU A 125 8.18 -2.17 5.64
N ASN A 126 8.35 -2.20 4.33
CA ASN A 126 9.64 -1.98 3.68
C ASN A 126 9.53 -0.76 2.78
N VAL A 127 10.59 0.03 2.74
CA VAL A 127 10.66 1.21 1.88
C VAL A 127 12.05 1.30 1.28
N VAL A 128 12.13 1.68 -0.01
CA VAL A 128 13.43 1.87 -0.67
C VAL A 128 14.12 3.11 -0.08
N PRO A 129 15.46 3.08 0.09
CA PRO A 129 16.17 4.21 0.72
C PRO A 129 16.00 5.54 -0.02
N GLU A 130 15.81 5.51 -1.33
CA GLU A 130 15.61 6.71 -2.15
C GLU A 130 14.28 7.41 -1.91
N ASN A 131 13.32 6.72 -1.30
CA ASN A 131 11.98 7.25 -1.08
C ASN A 131 11.92 8.07 0.21
N SER A 132 12.55 9.24 0.19
CA SER A 132 12.65 10.12 1.36
C SER A 132 11.30 10.61 1.86
N LYS A 133 10.34 10.83 0.96
CA LYS A 133 8.99 11.27 1.32
C LYS A 133 8.25 10.20 2.12
N ALA A 134 8.34 8.95 1.68
CA ALA A 134 7.72 7.82 2.40
C ALA A 134 8.37 7.61 3.76
N LEU A 135 9.71 7.67 3.83
CA LEU A 135 10.43 7.57 5.11
C LEU A 135 9.95 8.61 6.10
N ALA A 136 9.84 9.88 5.67
CA ALA A 136 9.39 10.97 6.52
C ALA A 136 7.94 10.74 6.98
N LEU A 137 7.07 10.30 6.08
CA LEU A 137 5.67 9.99 6.38
C LEU A 137 5.56 8.91 7.45
N TYR A 138 6.28 7.80 7.28
CA TYR A 138 6.21 6.68 8.22
C TYR A 138 6.80 7.05 9.59
N LYS A 139 7.93 7.77 9.62
CA LYS A 139 8.49 8.26 10.89
C LYS A 139 7.50 9.16 11.64
N LYS A 140 6.84 10.05 10.91
CA LYS A 140 5.82 10.93 11.49
C LYS A 140 4.63 10.15 12.04
N ARG A 141 4.32 8.99 11.45
CA ARG A 141 3.23 8.12 11.89
C ARG A 141 3.65 7.16 13.01
N GLY A 142 4.87 7.26 13.51
CA GLY A 142 5.33 6.47 14.65
C GLY A 142 6.10 5.19 14.31
N PHE A 143 6.44 5.00 13.03
CA PHE A 143 7.26 3.86 12.62
C PHE A 143 8.73 4.13 12.93
N ASN A 144 9.42 3.08 13.40
CA ASN A 144 10.84 3.11 13.69
C ASN A 144 11.59 2.16 12.76
N ILE A 145 12.82 2.52 12.39
CA ILE A 145 13.67 1.66 11.57
C ILE A 145 14.17 0.50 12.43
N ILE A 146 13.94 -0.75 11.97
CA ILE A 146 14.40 -1.95 12.65
C ILE A 146 15.49 -2.69 11.86
N ASP A 147 15.63 -2.40 10.57
CA ASP A 147 16.67 -2.97 9.73
C ASP A 147 16.88 -2.09 8.51
N SER A 148 18.09 -2.08 7.98
CA SER A 148 18.44 -1.24 6.84
C SER A 148 19.58 -1.85 6.05
N ASN A 149 19.42 -1.90 4.73
CA ASN A 149 20.49 -2.25 3.80
C ASN A 149 20.41 -1.37 2.55
N LYS A 150 21.25 -1.66 1.55
CA LYS A 150 21.29 -0.84 0.33
C LYS A 150 20.00 -0.89 -0.49
N LYS A 151 19.22 -1.96 -0.34
CA LYS A 151 18.01 -2.19 -1.14
C LYS A 151 16.74 -1.74 -0.46
N LYS A 152 16.67 -1.86 0.88
CA LYS A 152 15.44 -1.56 1.61
C LYS A 152 15.69 -1.15 3.05
N ILE A 153 14.80 -0.36 3.57
CA ILE A 153 14.70 0.00 4.98
C ILE A 153 13.42 -0.67 5.49
N THR A 154 13.55 -1.45 6.58
CA THR A 154 12.40 -2.09 7.22
C THR A 154 12.02 -1.28 8.45
N MET A 155 10.74 -0.98 8.58
CA MET A 155 10.23 -0.19 9.69
C MET A 155 9.13 -0.96 10.41
N SER A 156 8.93 -0.63 11.68
CA SER A 156 7.94 -1.28 12.54
C SER A 156 7.27 -0.28 13.46
N LYS A 157 6.03 -0.58 13.79
CA LYS A 157 5.21 0.19 14.71
C LYS A 157 4.34 -0.76 15.53
N ASN A 158 4.25 -0.52 16.84
CA ASN A 158 3.26 -1.20 17.69
C ASN A 158 1.90 -0.52 17.52
N VAL A 159 0.89 -1.33 17.32
CA VAL A 159 -0.47 -0.83 17.04
C VAL A 159 -1.45 -1.27 18.11
#